data_fec73042b6099a09d58984f7f524cfca
#
_entry.id   fec73042b6099a09d58984f7f524cfca
#
_cell.length_a   1.000
_cell.length_b   1.000
_cell.length_c   1.000
_cell.angle_alpha   90.00
_cell.angle_beta   90.00
_cell.angle_gamma   90.00
#
_symmetry.space_group_name_H-M   'P 1'
#
loop_
_entity.id
_entity.type
_entity.pdbx_description
1 polymer ?
#
loop_
_entity_poly.entity_id
_entity_poly.type
_entity_poly.pdbx_seq_one_letter_code
_entity_poly.pdbx_strand_id
1 'polypeptide(L)'
;MPRTDIPTDLLTPLGAYLGLRESARGAFLLESVERGRLGRYSFVGAGSQVVSFEEAEALGEPVVGYLGYDAVKRFEPTVPLPDDGPGVPESLFLVPDVLLRFDHARGVAELLRGDESGLTDAPAPLLRGTTPRGPLEREPTREEHLRRVERAKEHIREGDVFQVVIAQRATRPTSASAVELYRALRRVNPSPYLFLLELGDLALVGSSPETVVKCAGRRAELNPIAGTIAPGEGDAATLLASEKDRAEHTMLVDLGRNDLSRVCVPGSVRVERFMEAERYSHVTHLVSEVAGELQNGVTPFELLRACFPAGTVSGAPKVRAMQIISELERYRRGIYAGAVGYFLPETAEMDTCIAIRALWLRDGVAHLQAGGGIVADSDPAAEHEECLAKLRALETAIELAEKEQDAG
;
A
#
# COMPACT_ATOMS: atom_id res chain seq x y z
N MET A 1 -3.10 -10.91 29.61
CA MET A 1 -4.05 -10.11 30.41
C MET A 1 -5.43 -10.24 29.78
N PRO A 2 -6.56 -10.17 30.51
CA PRO A 2 -7.87 -10.07 29.90
C PRO A 2 -7.87 -8.83 28.98
N ARG A 3 -8.31 -9.00 27.73
CA ARG A 3 -8.45 -7.87 26.80
C ARG A 3 -9.54 -6.95 27.30
N THR A 4 -9.29 -5.65 27.38
CA THR A 4 -10.30 -4.66 27.74
C THR A 4 -11.06 -4.27 26.48
N ASP A 5 -12.36 -4.56 26.45
CA ASP A 5 -13.25 -4.12 25.38
C ASP A 5 -13.79 -2.72 25.71
N ILE A 6 -13.53 -1.74 24.85
CA ILE A 6 -13.98 -0.35 24.99
C ILE A 6 -15.16 -0.15 24.02
N PRO A 7 -16.35 0.27 24.48
CA PRO A 7 -17.46 0.59 23.57
C PRO A 7 -17.10 1.71 22.60
N THR A 8 -17.50 1.56 21.33
CA THR A 8 -17.15 2.54 20.28
C THR A 8 -18.30 3.48 19.91
N ASP A 9 -19.35 3.57 20.75
CA ASP A 9 -20.50 4.44 20.49
C ASP A 9 -20.12 5.92 20.29
N LEU A 10 -19.10 6.38 21.02
CA LEU A 10 -18.58 7.75 20.94
C LEU A 10 -17.12 7.81 20.47
N LEU A 11 -16.44 6.67 20.34
CA LEU A 11 -15.03 6.59 19.97
C LEU A 11 -14.89 6.12 18.52
N THR A 12 -14.43 7.00 17.64
CA THR A 12 -14.09 6.64 16.24
C THR A 12 -12.60 6.34 16.09
N PRO A 13 -12.17 5.51 15.12
CA PRO A 13 -10.74 5.30 14.85
C PRO A 13 -9.96 6.61 14.62
N LEU A 14 -10.53 7.54 13.85
CA LEU A 14 -9.90 8.84 13.63
C LEU A 14 -9.86 9.70 14.89
N GLY A 15 -10.93 9.69 15.70
CA GLY A 15 -10.97 10.40 16.99
C GLY A 15 -9.91 9.88 17.97
N ALA A 16 -9.78 8.56 18.10
CA ALA A 16 -8.74 7.92 18.91
C ALA A 16 -7.32 8.28 18.39
N TYR A 17 -7.11 8.24 17.08
CA TYR A 17 -5.84 8.66 16.49
C TYR A 17 -5.50 10.12 16.84
N LEU A 18 -6.45 11.04 16.70
CA LEU A 18 -6.25 12.46 16.99
C LEU A 18 -5.89 12.69 18.46
N GLY A 19 -6.51 11.95 19.39
CA GLY A 19 -6.18 12.03 20.81
C GLY A 19 -4.79 11.50 21.14
N LEU A 20 -4.41 10.34 20.58
CA LEU A 20 -3.14 9.70 20.87
C LEU A 20 -1.93 10.41 20.26
N ARG A 21 -2.08 11.02 19.07
CA ARG A 21 -0.95 11.61 18.33
C ARG A 21 -0.30 12.82 19.01
N GLU A 22 -1.03 13.55 19.86
CA GLU A 22 -0.54 14.79 20.46
C GLU A 22 0.65 14.60 21.41
N SER A 23 0.73 13.44 22.06
CA SER A 23 1.77 13.13 23.06
C SER A 23 2.85 12.18 22.55
N ALA A 24 2.79 11.75 21.28
CA ALA A 24 3.65 10.71 20.74
C ALA A 24 4.64 11.25 19.67
N ARG A 25 5.74 10.55 19.48
CA ARG A 25 6.68 10.81 18.37
C ARG A 25 6.21 10.24 17.03
N GLY A 26 5.35 9.23 17.09
CA GLY A 26 4.75 8.64 15.93
C GLY A 26 3.34 8.15 16.26
N ALA A 27 2.45 8.19 15.27
CA ALA A 27 1.09 7.68 15.39
C ALA A 27 0.64 7.09 14.06
N PHE A 28 -0.32 6.17 14.12
CA PHE A 28 -0.88 5.59 12.92
C PHE A 28 -2.37 5.33 13.05
N LEU A 29 -3.02 5.33 11.88
CA LEU A 29 -4.38 4.89 11.67
C LEU A 29 -4.42 4.00 10.43
N LEU A 30 -4.84 2.76 10.59
CA LEU A 30 -5.13 1.83 9.50
C LEU A 30 -6.63 1.55 9.52
N GLU A 31 -7.34 1.89 8.45
CA GLU A 31 -8.78 1.65 8.34
C GLU A 31 -9.08 0.83 7.08
N SER A 32 -10.15 0.06 7.14
CA SER A 32 -10.78 -0.49 5.95
C SER A 32 -12.18 0.10 5.81
N VAL A 33 -12.48 0.70 4.65
CA VAL A 33 -13.78 1.37 4.42
C VAL A 33 -14.80 0.43 3.79
N GLU A 34 -14.38 -0.75 3.35
CA GLU A 34 -15.27 -1.68 2.68
C GLU A 34 -16.18 -2.44 3.64
N ARG A 35 -17.46 -2.56 3.23
CA ARG A 35 -18.41 -3.45 3.89
C ARG A 35 -18.13 -4.88 3.46
N GLY A 36 -17.77 -5.74 4.41
CA GLY A 36 -17.58 -7.16 4.16
C GLY A 36 -16.34 -7.73 4.85
N ARG A 37 -15.75 -8.74 4.25
CA ARG A 37 -14.65 -9.54 4.82
C ARG A 37 -13.37 -8.73 5.10
N LEU A 38 -13.07 -7.71 4.29
CA LEU A 38 -11.87 -6.86 4.43
C LEU A 38 -12.08 -5.68 5.38
N GLY A 39 -13.32 -5.24 5.63
CA GLY A 39 -13.65 -4.04 6.40
C GLY A 39 -13.93 -4.26 7.88
N ARG A 40 -13.52 -5.40 8.46
CA ARG A 40 -13.88 -5.72 9.83
C ARG A 40 -13.10 -4.95 10.87
N TYR A 41 -11.80 -4.74 10.65
CA TYR A 41 -10.91 -4.17 11.67
C TYR A 41 -10.30 -2.84 11.23
N SER A 42 -10.15 -1.92 12.19
CA SER A 42 -9.24 -0.78 12.07
C SER A 42 -8.24 -0.83 13.23
N PHE A 43 -7.02 -0.34 12.98
CA PHE A 43 -5.98 -0.28 13.99
C PHE A 43 -5.55 1.17 14.20
N VAL A 44 -5.42 1.54 15.46
CA VAL A 44 -4.95 2.86 15.89
C VAL A 44 -3.88 2.67 16.93
N GLY A 45 -2.82 3.44 16.85
CA GLY A 45 -1.80 3.41 17.86
C GLY A 45 -0.85 4.59 17.79
N ALA A 46 -0.11 4.75 18.86
CA ALA A 46 0.91 5.78 18.99
C ALA A 46 2.06 5.26 19.85
N GLY A 47 3.25 5.81 19.62
CA GLY A 47 4.45 5.38 20.35
C GLY A 47 5.61 6.34 20.16
N SER A 48 6.69 6.05 20.89
CA SER A 48 7.89 6.88 20.90
C SER A 48 9.07 6.28 20.15
N GLN A 49 9.03 4.98 19.85
CA GLN A 49 10.12 4.25 19.22
C GLN A 49 9.79 3.93 17.76
N VAL A 50 10.67 4.33 16.85
CA VAL A 50 10.63 3.98 15.44
C VAL A 50 11.89 3.23 15.08
N VAL A 51 11.75 2.10 14.39
CA VAL A 51 12.83 1.14 14.10
C VAL A 51 12.83 0.75 12.61
N SER A 52 13.93 0.18 12.14
CA SER A 52 14.04 -0.44 10.82
C SER A 52 13.28 -1.77 10.75
N PHE A 53 13.18 -2.34 9.55
CA PHE A 53 12.55 -3.64 9.32
C PHE A 53 13.25 -4.77 10.08
N GLU A 54 14.59 -4.78 10.08
CA GLU A 54 15.39 -5.79 10.75
C GLU A 54 15.31 -5.67 12.28
N GLU A 55 15.31 -4.43 12.79
CA GLU A 55 15.13 -4.19 14.23
C GLU A 55 13.72 -4.59 14.68
N ALA A 56 12.68 -4.31 13.87
CA ALA A 56 11.32 -4.73 14.15
C ALA A 56 11.17 -6.25 14.26
N GLU A 57 11.78 -6.98 13.32
CA GLU A 57 11.82 -8.44 13.37
C GLU A 57 12.55 -8.97 14.61
N ALA A 58 13.69 -8.37 14.94
CA ALA A 58 14.50 -8.79 16.10
C ALA A 58 13.82 -8.51 17.44
N LEU A 59 13.00 -7.45 17.51
CA LEU A 59 12.25 -7.10 18.72
C LEU A 59 11.13 -8.12 19.03
N GLY A 60 10.48 -8.67 18.00
CA GLY A 60 9.37 -9.61 18.17
C GLY A 60 8.14 -9.00 18.84
N GLU A 61 7.98 -7.68 18.78
CA GLU A 61 6.86 -6.92 19.34
C GLU A 61 5.89 -6.47 18.23
N PRO A 62 4.63 -6.08 18.57
CA PRO A 62 3.74 -5.44 17.61
C PRO A 62 4.37 -4.22 16.98
N VAL A 63 4.31 -4.12 15.64
CA VAL A 63 4.81 -2.97 14.90
C VAL A 63 3.89 -2.61 13.74
N VAL A 64 3.85 -1.32 13.40
CA VAL A 64 3.11 -0.79 12.26
C VAL A 64 4.01 0.17 11.49
N GLY A 65 4.06 0.02 10.16
CA GLY A 65 4.96 0.86 9.38
C GLY A 65 4.95 0.55 7.90
N TYR A 66 6.06 0.90 7.27
CA TYR A 66 6.27 0.63 5.86
C TYR A 66 7.65 0.02 5.58
N LEU A 67 7.68 -0.79 4.52
CA LEU A 67 8.88 -1.28 3.86
C LEU A 67 8.87 -0.69 2.44
N GLY A 68 9.81 0.19 2.11
CA GLY A 68 9.92 0.82 0.79
C GLY A 68 10.40 -0.17 -0.27
N TYR A 69 10.09 0.12 -1.54
CA TYR A 69 10.49 -0.70 -2.68
C TYR A 69 12.00 -0.97 -2.71
N ASP A 70 12.82 0.00 -2.31
CA ASP A 70 14.27 -0.08 -2.40
C ASP A 70 14.87 -1.18 -1.52
N ALA A 71 14.11 -1.74 -0.57
CA ALA A 71 14.47 -2.93 0.21
C ALA A 71 14.72 -4.17 -0.67
N VAL A 72 14.26 -4.16 -1.93
CA VAL A 72 14.53 -5.25 -2.89
C VAL A 72 16.00 -5.56 -3.00
N LYS A 73 16.88 -4.56 -2.87
CA LYS A 73 18.34 -4.75 -2.93
C LYS A 73 18.88 -5.70 -1.89
N ARG A 74 18.22 -5.76 -0.72
CA ARG A 74 18.61 -6.68 0.37
C ARG A 74 18.09 -8.09 0.13
N PHE A 75 16.90 -8.22 -0.48
CA PHE A 75 16.25 -9.51 -0.70
C PHE A 75 16.70 -10.17 -2.00
N GLU A 76 16.99 -9.36 -3.02
CA GLU A 76 17.46 -9.78 -4.34
C GLU A 76 18.72 -8.96 -4.72
N PRO A 77 19.90 -9.36 -4.23
CA PRO A 77 21.14 -8.59 -4.41
C PRO A 77 21.56 -8.35 -5.88
N THR A 78 21.01 -9.12 -6.81
CA THR A 78 21.24 -8.97 -8.27
C THR A 78 20.47 -7.80 -8.89
N VAL A 79 19.53 -7.20 -8.15
CA VAL A 79 18.79 -6.03 -8.59
C VAL A 79 19.60 -4.78 -8.27
N PRO A 80 20.06 -4.00 -9.26
CA PRO A 80 20.74 -2.74 -9.00
C PRO A 80 19.71 -1.70 -8.53
N LEU A 81 20.18 -0.73 -7.74
CA LEU A 81 19.38 0.46 -7.44
C LEU A 81 20.07 1.69 -8.01
N PRO A 82 19.35 2.64 -8.59
CA PRO A 82 19.90 3.93 -8.99
C PRO A 82 20.48 4.69 -7.80
N ASP A 83 21.43 5.59 -8.05
CA ASP A 83 22.01 6.45 -7.00
C ASP A 83 21.03 7.55 -6.58
N ASP A 84 20.31 8.14 -7.54
CA ASP A 84 19.29 9.16 -7.28
C ASP A 84 18.02 8.55 -6.65
N GLY A 85 17.42 9.30 -5.73
CA GLY A 85 16.22 8.85 -5.04
C GLY A 85 15.62 9.90 -4.12
N PRO A 86 14.47 9.60 -3.52
CA PRO A 86 13.70 10.56 -2.74
C PRO A 86 14.30 10.88 -1.35
N GLY A 87 15.40 10.26 -0.96
CA GLY A 87 16.06 10.52 0.32
C GLY A 87 15.26 10.08 1.55
N VAL A 88 14.30 9.17 1.41
CA VAL A 88 13.51 8.63 2.52
C VAL A 88 14.15 7.36 3.07
N PRO A 89 13.97 7.03 4.37
CA PRO A 89 14.38 5.76 4.92
C PRO A 89 13.77 4.58 4.15
N GLU A 90 14.55 3.49 4.00
CA GLU A 90 14.10 2.27 3.32
C GLU A 90 12.92 1.60 4.04
N SER A 91 12.88 1.72 5.37
CA SER A 91 11.77 1.24 6.19
C SER A 91 11.66 2.05 7.47
N LEU A 92 10.44 2.24 7.96
CA LEU A 92 10.16 2.77 9.29
C LEU A 92 8.98 2.02 9.88
N PHE A 93 9.17 1.45 11.07
CA PHE A 93 8.15 0.77 11.84
C PHE A 93 8.03 1.40 13.23
N LEU A 94 6.84 1.83 13.57
CA LEU A 94 6.49 2.30 14.90
C LEU A 94 6.24 1.10 15.81
N VAL A 95 6.91 1.06 16.97
CA VAL A 95 6.58 0.18 18.09
C VAL A 95 5.55 0.93 18.92
N PRO A 96 4.26 0.55 18.92
CA PRO A 96 3.23 1.31 19.61
C PRO A 96 3.35 1.13 21.13
N ASP A 97 3.30 2.23 21.88
CA ASP A 97 3.11 2.22 23.33
C ASP A 97 1.64 1.94 23.66
N VAL A 98 0.71 2.43 22.79
CA VAL A 98 -0.73 2.16 22.84
C VAL A 98 -1.16 1.59 21.49
N LEU A 99 -1.87 0.45 21.50
CA LEU A 99 -2.41 -0.21 20.31
C LEU A 99 -3.86 -0.63 20.52
N LEU A 100 -4.74 -0.12 19.69
CA LEU A 100 -6.17 -0.42 19.65
C LEU A 100 -6.52 -1.17 18.36
N ARG A 101 -7.38 -2.17 18.47
CA ARG A 101 -8.06 -2.83 17.36
C ARG A 101 -9.56 -2.58 17.45
N PHE A 102 -10.12 -1.82 16.54
CA PHE A 102 -11.57 -1.62 16.41
C PHE A 102 -12.19 -2.81 15.68
N ASP A 103 -13.12 -3.52 16.29
CA ASP A 103 -13.96 -4.55 15.64
C ASP A 103 -15.31 -3.91 15.30
N HIS A 104 -15.45 -3.48 14.04
CA HIS A 104 -16.65 -2.80 13.55
C HIS A 104 -17.90 -3.70 13.57
N ALA A 105 -17.74 -5.02 13.52
CA ALA A 105 -18.86 -5.96 13.60
C ALA A 105 -19.41 -6.10 15.04
N ARG A 106 -18.55 -5.91 16.04
CA ARG A 106 -18.93 -5.99 17.47
C ARG A 106 -19.22 -4.63 18.10
N GLY A 107 -18.83 -3.52 17.45
CA GLY A 107 -18.95 -2.18 18.02
C GLY A 107 -18.05 -1.95 19.23
N VAL A 108 -16.87 -2.56 19.26
CA VAL A 108 -15.90 -2.41 20.35
C VAL A 108 -14.49 -2.14 19.81
N ALA A 109 -13.69 -1.45 20.63
CA ALA A 109 -12.25 -1.37 20.44
C ALA A 109 -11.56 -2.24 21.51
N GLU A 110 -10.70 -3.14 21.07
CA GLU A 110 -9.88 -3.98 21.95
C GLU A 110 -8.53 -3.29 22.18
N LEU A 111 -8.17 -3.09 23.44
CA LEU A 111 -6.85 -2.62 23.82
C LEU A 111 -5.88 -3.80 23.75
N LEU A 112 -5.02 -3.80 22.72
CA LEU A 112 -4.00 -4.85 22.52
C LEU A 112 -2.72 -4.55 23.28
N ARG A 113 -2.41 -3.25 23.50
CA ARG A 113 -1.21 -2.81 24.24
C ARG A 113 -1.45 -1.45 24.90
N GLY A 114 -0.81 -1.20 26.06
CA GLY A 114 -0.87 0.05 26.79
C GLY A 114 -2.05 0.12 27.78
N ASP A 115 -2.48 1.32 28.07
CA ASP A 115 -3.62 1.61 28.95
C ASP A 115 -4.59 2.61 28.32
N GLU A 116 -5.75 2.82 28.94
CA GLU A 116 -6.82 3.69 28.48
C GLU A 116 -6.52 5.19 28.71
N SER A 117 -5.45 5.52 29.42
CA SER A 117 -5.10 6.90 29.77
C SER A 117 -4.62 7.65 28.52
N GLY A 118 -5.41 8.54 27.98
CA GLY A 118 -5.12 9.29 26.74
C GLY A 118 -6.10 9.02 25.61
N LEU A 119 -7.02 8.08 25.80
CA LEU A 119 -8.15 7.90 24.90
C LEU A 119 -9.18 9.00 25.17
N THR A 120 -9.19 10.02 24.35
CA THR A 120 -10.14 11.12 24.46
C THR A 120 -11.02 11.18 23.22
N ASP A 121 -12.31 11.45 23.42
CA ASP A 121 -13.28 11.62 22.33
C ASP A 121 -13.22 13.01 21.66
N ALA A 122 -12.44 13.93 22.22
CA ALA A 122 -12.36 15.29 21.70
C ALA A 122 -11.42 15.33 20.50
N PRO A 123 -11.89 15.68 19.28
CA PRO A 123 -11.01 15.87 18.16
C PRO A 123 -10.07 17.04 18.46
N ALA A 124 -8.77 16.79 18.39
CA ALA A 124 -7.77 17.86 18.43
C ALA A 124 -8.01 18.84 17.28
N PRO A 125 -7.81 20.15 17.48
CA PRO A 125 -7.89 21.09 16.39
C PRO A 125 -6.85 20.75 15.34
N LEU A 126 -7.27 20.68 14.08
CA LEU A 126 -6.36 20.42 12.96
C LEU A 126 -5.41 21.60 12.84
N LEU A 127 -4.11 21.32 12.92
CA LEU A 127 -3.08 22.35 12.71
C LEU A 127 -3.04 22.68 11.22
N ARG A 128 -3.24 23.95 10.90
CA ARG A 128 -3.13 24.45 9.52
C ARG A 128 -1.68 24.75 9.22
N GLY A 129 -1.18 24.16 8.14
CA GLY A 129 0.17 24.44 7.68
C GLY A 129 0.28 25.87 7.12
N THR A 130 1.49 26.43 7.21
CA THR A 130 1.82 27.73 6.59
C THR A 130 2.66 27.58 5.33
N THR A 131 2.88 26.35 4.89
CA THR A 131 3.71 26.05 3.73
C THR A 131 3.06 26.55 2.45
N PRO A 132 3.82 27.23 1.56
CA PRO A 132 3.30 27.71 0.30
C PRO A 132 2.72 26.57 -0.56
N ARG A 133 1.62 26.84 -1.24
CA ARG A 133 1.05 25.99 -2.28
C ARG A 133 1.80 26.23 -3.58
N GLY A 134 1.99 25.17 -4.37
CA GLY A 134 2.71 25.27 -5.62
C GLY A 134 2.10 24.38 -6.72
N PRO A 135 2.61 24.51 -7.96
CA PRO A 135 2.24 23.64 -9.04
C PRO A 135 2.71 22.21 -8.77
N LEU A 136 2.06 21.26 -9.40
CA LEU A 136 2.53 19.87 -9.45
C LEU A 136 3.64 19.77 -10.50
N GLU A 137 4.80 19.31 -10.08
CA GLU A 137 5.94 19.02 -10.96
C GLU A 137 6.00 17.53 -11.20
N ARG A 138 6.05 17.11 -12.48
CA ARG A 138 6.07 15.71 -12.88
C ARG A 138 7.41 15.32 -13.49
N GLU A 139 7.84 14.12 -13.20
CA GLU A 139 9.06 13.53 -13.74
C GLU A 139 8.86 12.02 -13.98
N PRO A 140 9.30 11.50 -15.12
CA PRO A 140 9.94 12.19 -16.25
C PRO A 140 8.96 13.05 -17.05
N THR A 141 9.48 13.79 -18.05
CA THR A 141 8.62 14.45 -19.06
C THR A 141 7.80 13.40 -19.81
N ARG A 142 6.72 13.84 -20.47
CA ARG A 142 5.90 12.95 -21.31
C ARG A 142 6.74 12.21 -22.35
N GLU A 143 7.57 12.92 -23.08
CA GLU A 143 8.42 12.34 -24.14
C GLU A 143 9.38 11.29 -23.59
N GLU A 144 9.97 11.53 -22.43
CA GLU A 144 10.86 10.57 -21.78
C GLU A 144 10.10 9.35 -21.29
N HIS A 145 8.90 9.53 -20.74
CA HIS A 145 8.06 8.41 -20.31
C HIS A 145 7.67 7.52 -21.50
N LEU A 146 7.25 8.12 -22.63
CA LEU A 146 6.95 7.36 -23.85
C LEU A 146 8.16 6.54 -24.33
N ARG A 147 9.37 7.12 -24.29
CA ARG A 147 10.61 6.40 -24.62
C ARG A 147 10.88 5.22 -23.68
N ARG A 148 10.63 5.39 -22.37
CA ARG A 148 10.77 4.31 -21.39
C ARG A 148 9.80 3.17 -21.65
N VAL A 149 8.57 3.48 -22.02
CA VAL A 149 7.56 2.47 -22.40
C VAL A 149 7.99 1.72 -23.66
N GLU A 150 8.45 2.41 -24.72
CA GLU A 150 8.95 1.72 -25.91
C GLU A 150 10.17 0.83 -25.61
N ARG A 151 11.09 1.29 -24.76
CA ARG A 151 12.23 0.48 -24.33
C ARG A 151 11.81 -0.75 -23.52
N ALA A 152 10.81 -0.61 -22.65
CA ALA A 152 10.21 -1.74 -21.95
C ALA A 152 9.61 -2.77 -22.92
N LYS A 153 8.92 -2.31 -23.97
CA LYS A 153 8.39 -3.20 -25.02
C LYS A 153 9.49 -3.91 -25.83
N GLU A 154 10.65 -3.30 -25.99
CA GLU A 154 11.80 -3.97 -26.60
C GLU A 154 12.26 -5.16 -25.75
N HIS A 155 12.42 -5.00 -24.44
CA HIS A 155 12.73 -6.10 -23.51
C HIS A 155 11.70 -7.23 -23.56
N ILE A 156 10.42 -6.88 -23.71
CA ILE A 156 9.35 -7.89 -23.85
C ILE A 156 9.49 -8.65 -25.16
N ARG A 157 9.76 -7.97 -26.29
CA ARG A 157 9.97 -8.61 -27.60
C ARG A 157 11.22 -9.48 -27.63
N GLU A 158 12.26 -9.11 -26.88
CA GLU A 158 13.49 -9.89 -26.72
C GLU A 158 13.30 -11.12 -25.82
N GLY A 159 12.14 -11.23 -25.13
CA GLY A 159 11.81 -12.38 -24.27
C GLY A 159 12.36 -12.25 -22.84
N ASP A 160 12.81 -11.07 -22.45
CA ASP A 160 13.33 -10.80 -21.10
C ASP A 160 12.24 -10.91 -20.02
N VAL A 161 11.06 -10.35 -20.31
CA VAL A 161 9.90 -10.33 -19.40
C VAL A 161 8.59 -10.43 -20.19
N PHE A 162 7.53 -10.86 -19.53
CA PHE A 162 6.16 -10.81 -20.06
C PHE A 162 5.51 -9.46 -19.79
N GLN A 163 5.81 -8.88 -18.63
CA GLN A 163 5.29 -7.61 -18.16
C GLN A 163 6.33 -6.91 -17.29
N VAL A 164 6.39 -5.58 -17.39
CA VAL A 164 7.19 -4.72 -16.51
C VAL A 164 6.42 -3.44 -16.19
N VAL A 165 6.43 -3.01 -14.93
CA VAL A 165 5.74 -1.80 -14.49
C VAL A 165 6.69 -0.61 -14.60
N ILE A 166 6.29 0.43 -15.34
CA ILE A 166 7.03 1.70 -15.47
C ILE A 166 6.26 2.82 -14.79
N ALA A 167 6.94 3.58 -13.93
CA ALA A 167 6.32 4.60 -13.10
C ALA A 167 6.79 6.03 -13.43
N GLN A 168 5.97 7.00 -13.00
CA GLN A 168 6.24 8.43 -12.99
C GLN A 168 6.08 8.96 -11.57
N ARG A 169 6.91 9.92 -11.19
CA ARG A 169 6.81 10.63 -9.91
C ARG A 169 6.29 12.05 -10.12
N ALA A 170 5.72 12.61 -9.07
CA ALA A 170 5.33 14.00 -9.01
C ALA A 170 5.57 14.57 -7.62
N THR A 171 5.86 15.85 -7.54
CA THR A 171 6.01 16.59 -6.28
C THR A 171 5.17 17.83 -6.29
N ARG A 172 4.66 18.23 -5.12
CA ARG A 172 3.89 19.45 -4.96
C ARG A 172 4.08 20.05 -3.57
N PRO A 173 4.52 21.31 -3.45
CA PRO A 173 4.43 22.06 -2.19
C PRO A 173 2.97 22.19 -1.75
N THR A 174 2.66 21.89 -0.49
CA THR A 174 1.31 21.98 0.05
C THR A 174 1.30 22.46 1.49
N SER A 175 0.24 23.18 1.86
CA SER A 175 -0.05 23.57 3.24
C SER A 175 -0.90 22.55 3.99
N ALA A 176 -1.43 21.55 3.31
CA ALA A 176 -2.29 20.54 3.92
C ALA A 176 -1.50 19.63 4.87
N SER A 177 -2.05 19.38 6.05
CA SER A 177 -1.54 18.40 6.99
C SER A 177 -1.84 16.97 6.53
N ALA A 178 -1.11 16.00 7.07
CA ALA A 178 -1.35 14.58 6.77
C ALA A 178 -2.78 14.13 7.09
N VAL A 179 -3.37 14.64 8.18
CA VAL A 179 -4.76 14.36 8.56
C VAL A 179 -5.76 14.92 7.55
N GLU A 180 -5.55 16.16 7.08
CA GLU A 180 -6.42 16.78 6.08
C GLU A 180 -6.36 16.01 4.76
N LEU A 181 -5.15 15.63 4.33
CA LEU A 181 -4.94 14.80 3.14
C LEU A 181 -5.60 13.40 3.28
N TYR A 182 -5.47 12.77 4.45
CA TYR A 182 -6.12 11.50 4.73
C TYR A 182 -7.64 11.61 4.61
N ARG A 183 -8.25 12.64 5.24
CA ARG A 183 -9.70 12.88 5.18
C ARG A 183 -10.17 13.16 3.76
N ALA A 184 -9.41 13.94 3.00
CA ALA A 184 -9.71 14.22 1.60
C ALA A 184 -9.60 12.95 0.75
N LEU A 185 -8.52 12.17 0.89
CA LEU A 185 -8.28 10.95 0.14
C LEU A 185 -9.35 9.88 0.42
N ARG A 186 -9.75 9.72 1.69
CA ARG A 186 -10.85 8.83 2.09
C ARG A 186 -12.17 9.14 1.38
N ARG A 187 -12.41 10.40 1.02
CA ARG A 187 -13.63 10.83 0.29
C ARG A 187 -13.49 10.67 -1.22
N VAL A 188 -12.30 10.96 -1.75
CA VAL A 188 -12.03 10.93 -3.20
C VAL A 188 -11.85 9.50 -3.71
N ASN A 189 -11.17 8.67 -2.95
CA ASN A 189 -10.78 7.31 -3.36
C ASN A 189 -10.87 6.32 -2.18
N PRO A 190 -12.08 5.95 -1.71
CA PRO A 190 -12.21 4.92 -0.69
C PRO A 190 -11.72 3.57 -1.23
N SER A 191 -10.90 2.87 -0.45
CA SER A 191 -10.30 1.57 -0.81
C SER A 191 -10.18 0.67 0.43
N PRO A 192 -9.94 -0.63 0.25
CA PRO A 192 -9.83 -1.59 1.36
C PRO A 192 -8.78 -1.23 2.40
N TYR A 193 -7.67 -0.61 1.98
CA TYR A 193 -6.56 -0.24 2.85
C TYR A 193 -6.35 1.27 2.87
N LEU A 194 -6.99 1.93 3.81
CA LEU A 194 -6.71 3.33 4.14
C LEU A 194 -5.67 3.40 5.24
N PHE A 195 -4.67 4.22 5.07
CA PHE A 195 -3.63 4.40 6.07
C PHE A 195 -3.16 5.84 6.20
N LEU A 196 -2.85 6.18 7.44
CA LEU A 196 -2.20 7.43 7.84
C LEU A 196 -1.13 7.04 8.86
N LEU A 197 0.13 7.29 8.53
CA LEU A 197 1.27 7.07 9.41
C LEU A 197 2.01 8.40 9.56
N GLU A 198 2.25 8.83 10.78
CA GLU A 198 3.16 9.94 11.11
C GLU A 198 4.35 9.34 11.87
N LEU A 199 5.53 9.36 11.25
CA LEU A 199 6.75 8.69 11.73
C LEU A 199 7.90 9.70 11.78
N GLY A 200 7.93 10.51 12.83
CA GLY A 200 8.88 11.62 12.98
C GLY A 200 8.57 12.75 12.01
N ASP A 201 9.50 13.06 11.10
CA ASP A 201 9.38 14.12 10.08
C ASP A 201 8.70 13.65 8.78
N LEU A 202 8.36 12.37 8.71
CA LEU A 202 7.72 11.75 7.56
C LEU A 202 6.26 11.41 7.87
N ALA A 203 5.34 11.82 7.01
CA ALA A 203 3.98 11.31 7.05
C ALA A 203 3.64 10.58 5.75
N LEU A 204 2.97 9.44 5.86
CA LEU A 204 2.52 8.62 4.75
C LEU A 204 1.00 8.49 4.78
N VAL A 205 0.35 8.85 3.67
CA VAL A 205 -1.10 8.82 3.51
C VAL A 205 -1.45 8.02 2.26
N GLY A 206 -2.36 7.06 2.38
CA GLY A 206 -2.71 6.26 1.22
C GLY A 206 -4.08 5.59 1.30
N SER A 207 -4.51 5.14 0.13
CA SER A 207 -5.77 4.41 -0.09
C SER A 207 -5.51 3.30 -1.11
N SER A 208 -4.87 2.23 -0.64
CA SER A 208 -4.45 1.12 -1.49
C SER A 208 -5.60 0.13 -1.73
N PRO A 209 -5.80 -0.31 -2.97
CA PRO A 209 -6.79 -1.33 -3.27
C PRO A 209 -6.28 -2.76 -3.08
N GLU A 210 -4.96 -2.96 -2.88
CA GLU A 210 -4.36 -4.28 -3.10
C GLU A 210 -3.44 -4.72 -1.94
N THR A 211 -3.61 -5.98 -1.54
CA THR A 211 -2.76 -6.67 -0.56
C THR A 211 -1.40 -7.02 -1.16
N VAL A 212 -0.30 -6.85 -0.40
CA VAL A 212 0.98 -7.52 -0.73
C VAL A 212 0.89 -8.98 -0.32
N VAL A 213 0.71 -9.22 0.97
CA VAL A 213 0.50 -10.55 1.56
C VAL A 213 -0.02 -10.39 2.98
N LYS A 214 -0.82 -11.35 3.42
CA LYS A 214 -1.30 -11.42 4.81
C LYS A 214 -1.15 -12.82 5.37
N CYS A 215 -1.09 -12.94 6.69
CA CYS A 215 -1.17 -14.22 7.38
C CYS A 215 -1.94 -14.13 8.69
N ALA A 216 -2.51 -15.26 9.08
CA ALA A 216 -3.12 -15.49 10.38
C ALA A 216 -2.71 -16.88 10.87
N GLY A 217 -1.89 -16.93 11.91
CA GLY A 217 -1.21 -18.16 12.31
C GLY A 217 -0.31 -18.66 11.17
N ARG A 218 -0.52 -19.90 10.75
CA ARG A 218 0.25 -20.51 9.65
C ARG A 218 -0.40 -20.36 8.26
N ARG A 219 -1.57 -19.76 8.17
CA ARG A 219 -2.22 -19.52 6.88
C ARG A 219 -1.70 -18.22 6.28
N ALA A 220 -1.01 -18.32 5.14
CA ALA A 220 -0.64 -17.19 4.29
C ALA A 220 -1.60 -17.05 3.12
N GLU A 221 -1.87 -15.81 2.69
CA GLU A 221 -2.84 -15.51 1.66
C GLU A 221 -2.43 -14.28 0.83
N LEU A 222 -2.65 -14.37 -0.48
CA LEU A 222 -2.51 -13.31 -1.47
C LEU A 222 -3.82 -13.16 -2.22
N ASN A 223 -4.17 -11.93 -2.57
CA ASN A 223 -5.38 -11.65 -3.34
C ASN A 223 -5.00 -10.89 -4.63
N PRO A 224 -4.49 -11.58 -5.68
CA PRO A 224 -4.19 -10.93 -6.94
C PRO A 224 -5.44 -10.30 -7.55
N ILE A 225 -5.30 -9.07 -8.02
CA ILE A 225 -6.36 -8.29 -8.66
C ILE A 225 -5.86 -7.85 -10.03
N ALA A 226 -6.68 -8.08 -11.08
CA ALA A 226 -6.40 -7.58 -12.42
C ALA A 226 -7.70 -7.19 -13.14
N GLY A 227 -7.57 -6.42 -14.21
CA GLY A 227 -8.71 -5.89 -14.92
C GLY A 227 -9.51 -4.90 -14.07
N THR A 228 -9.91 -3.79 -14.67
CA THR A 228 -10.71 -2.77 -14.00
C THR A 228 -11.71 -2.19 -14.96
N ILE A 229 -12.98 -2.23 -14.61
CA ILE A 229 -14.06 -1.62 -15.39
C ILE A 229 -14.99 -0.83 -14.47
N ALA A 230 -15.61 0.22 -15.00
CA ALA A 230 -16.65 0.94 -14.27
C ALA A 230 -17.84 0.01 -13.98
N PRO A 231 -18.45 0.08 -12.77
CA PRO A 231 -19.60 -0.76 -12.44
C PRO A 231 -20.76 -0.48 -13.38
N GLY A 232 -21.43 -1.53 -13.85
CA GLY A 232 -22.55 -1.40 -14.74
C GLY A 232 -23.22 -2.73 -15.05
N GLU A 233 -24.24 -2.71 -15.89
CA GLU A 233 -24.85 -3.95 -16.37
C GLU A 233 -23.90 -4.67 -17.32
N GLY A 234 -23.58 -5.94 -17.03
CA GLY A 234 -22.67 -6.76 -17.84
C GLY A 234 -21.17 -6.54 -17.61
N ASP A 235 -20.76 -5.71 -16.62
CA ASP A 235 -19.36 -5.44 -16.28
C ASP A 235 -18.56 -6.73 -15.99
N ALA A 236 -19.09 -7.63 -15.15
CA ALA A 236 -18.48 -8.90 -14.85
C ALA A 236 -18.29 -9.79 -16.10
N ALA A 237 -19.32 -9.86 -16.95
CA ALA A 237 -19.25 -10.64 -18.18
C ALA A 237 -18.22 -10.06 -19.18
N THR A 238 -18.12 -8.73 -19.24
CA THR A 238 -17.14 -8.03 -20.08
C THR A 238 -15.72 -8.35 -19.65
N LEU A 239 -15.42 -8.26 -18.35
CA LEU A 239 -14.10 -8.62 -17.82
C LEU A 239 -13.76 -10.09 -18.06
N LEU A 240 -14.69 -11.01 -17.79
CA LEU A 240 -14.49 -12.44 -18.00
C LEU A 240 -14.37 -12.84 -19.48
N ALA A 241 -14.89 -12.04 -20.40
CA ALA A 241 -14.75 -12.24 -21.84
C ALA A 241 -13.43 -11.68 -22.40
N SER A 242 -12.76 -10.77 -21.70
CA SER A 242 -11.50 -10.16 -22.13
C SER A 242 -10.35 -11.16 -22.04
N GLU A 243 -9.82 -11.59 -23.18
CA GLU A 243 -8.65 -12.50 -23.21
C GLU A 243 -7.40 -11.84 -22.58
N LYS A 244 -7.22 -10.53 -22.80
CA LYS A 244 -6.12 -9.75 -22.22
C LYS A 244 -6.18 -9.76 -20.70
N ASP A 245 -7.32 -9.36 -20.11
CA ASP A 245 -7.46 -9.26 -18.65
C ASP A 245 -7.32 -10.65 -17.99
N ARG A 246 -7.85 -11.69 -18.62
CA ARG A 246 -7.71 -13.07 -18.15
C ARG A 246 -6.27 -13.58 -18.19
N ALA A 247 -5.54 -13.26 -19.27
CA ALA A 247 -4.12 -13.66 -19.40
C ALA A 247 -3.25 -12.96 -18.36
N GLU A 248 -3.43 -11.65 -18.18
CA GLU A 248 -2.76 -10.87 -17.15
C GLU A 248 -3.08 -11.43 -15.76
N HIS A 249 -4.36 -11.64 -15.46
CA HIS A 249 -4.79 -12.16 -14.17
C HIS A 249 -4.20 -13.56 -13.88
N THR A 250 -4.19 -14.45 -14.88
CA THR A 250 -3.58 -15.78 -14.74
C THR A 250 -2.09 -15.69 -14.42
N MET A 251 -1.37 -14.79 -15.08
CA MET A 251 0.06 -14.53 -14.83
C MET A 251 0.29 -14.05 -13.38
N LEU A 252 -0.54 -13.13 -12.88
CA LEU A 252 -0.44 -12.63 -11.50
C LEU A 252 -0.76 -13.70 -10.45
N VAL A 253 -1.74 -14.56 -10.71
CA VAL A 253 -2.06 -15.71 -9.85
C VAL A 253 -0.88 -16.68 -9.80
N ASP A 254 -0.26 -17.00 -10.95
CA ASP A 254 0.88 -17.91 -10.99
C ASP A 254 2.10 -17.31 -10.29
N LEU A 255 2.33 -16.01 -10.42
CA LEU A 255 3.38 -15.29 -9.69
C LEU A 255 3.13 -15.36 -8.17
N GLY A 256 1.90 -15.15 -7.70
CA GLY A 256 1.54 -15.28 -6.29
C GLY A 256 1.72 -16.71 -5.76
N ARG A 257 1.38 -17.72 -6.55
CA ARG A 257 1.67 -19.13 -6.23
C ARG A 257 3.17 -19.38 -6.07
N ASN A 258 3.97 -18.84 -6.98
CA ASN A 258 5.44 -18.95 -6.90
C ASN A 258 5.99 -18.28 -5.64
N ASP A 259 5.53 -17.08 -5.30
CA ASP A 259 5.96 -16.34 -4.11
C ASP A 259 5.67 -17.13 -2.82
N LEU A 260 4.42 -17.59 -2.63
CA LEU A 260 4.04 -18.41 -1.48
C LEU A 260 4.79 -19.76 -1.42
N SER A 261 5.09 -20.36 -2.57
CA SER A 261 5.79 -21.66 -2.61
C SER A 261 7.19 -21.60 -2.03
N ARG A 262 7.80 -20.42 -1.92
CA ARG A 262 9.13 -20.21 -1.33
C ARG A 262 9.14 -20.48 0.18
N VAL A 263 8.01 -20.27 0.87
CA VAL A 263 7.91 -20.31 2.35
C VAL A 263 6.79 -21.20 2.87
N CYS A 264 5.93 -21.70 2.00
CA CYS A 264 4.86 -22.61 2.39
C CYS A 264 5.28 -24.08 2.31
N VAL A 265 4.56 -24.95 3.02
CA VAL A 265 4.72 -26.40 2.96
C VAL A 265 4.50 -26.88 1.52
N PRO A 266 5.40 -27.68 0.95
CA PRO A 266 5.23 -28.21 -0.41
C PRO A 266 3.86 -28.86 -0.62
N GLY A 267 3.16 -28.45 -1.67
CA GLY A 267 1.82 -28.96 -2.01
C GLY A 267 0.67 -28.32 -1.22
N SER A 268 0.93 -27.37 -0.30
CA SER A 268 -0.12 -26.64 0.44
C SER A 268 -0.65 -25.43 -0.32
N VAL A 269 0.14 -24.84 -1.25
CA VAL A 269 -0.26 -23.66 -2.00
C VAL A 269 -1.35 -24.02 -3.00
N ARG A 270 -2.49 -23.33 -2.88
CA ARG A 270 -3.69 -23.57 -3.70
C ARG A 270 -4.33 -22.25 -4.11
N VAL A 271 -4.98 -22.27 -5.26
CA VAL A 271 -5.90 -21.22 -5.68
C VAL A 271 -7.28 -21.59 -5.15
N GLU A 272 -7.73 -20.91 -4.11
CA GLU A 272 -9.02 -21.22 -3.44
C GLU A 272 -10.20 -20.54 -4.16
N ARG A 273 -9.94 -19.36 -4.73
CA ARG A 273 -10.88 -18.66 -5.61
C ARG A 273 -10.13 -18.21 -6.86
N PHE A 274 -10.71 -18.38 -8.03
CA PHE A 274 -10.05 -18.10 -9.29
C PHE A 274 -10.92 -17.23 -10.19
N MET A 275 -10.43 -16.02 -10.50
CA MET A 275 -10.99 -15.14 -11.53
C MET A 275 -12.47 -14.81 -11.29
N GLU A 276 -12.83 -14.48 -10.04
CA GLU A 276 -14.17 -14.03 -9.69
C GLU A 276 -14.30 -12.52 -9.89
N ALA A 277 -15.40 -12.07 -10.50
CA ALA A 277 -15.66 -10.64 -10.64
C ALA A 277 -16.23 -10.11 -9.33
N GLU A 278 -15.52 -9.21 -8.68
CA GLU A 278 -15.96 -8.50 -7.47
C GLU A 278 -16.29 -7.04 -7.80
N ARG A 279 -17.51 -6.63 -7.42
CA ARG A 279 -18.00 -5.28 -7.63
C ARG A 279 -17.82 -4.45 -6.37
N TYR A 280 -17.10 -3.35 -6.51
CA TYR A 280 -16.92 -2.32 -5.50
C TYR A 280 -17.76 -1.08 -5.84
N SER A 281 -17.76 -0.07 -4.99
CA SER A 281 -18.58 1.14 -5.17
C SER A 281 -18.29 1.89 -6.48
N HIS A 282 -17.05 1.84 -6.97
CA HIS A 282 -16.60 2.63 -8.13
C HIS A 282 -15.96 1.79 -9.24
N VAL A 283 -15.67 0.53 -8.99
CA VAL A 283 -15.00 -0.36 -9.94
C VAL A 283 -15.46 -1.81 -9.78
N THR A 284 -15.31 -2.59 -10.85
CA THR A 284 -15.40 -4.05 -10.82
C THR A 284 -14.06 -4.62 -11.25
N HIS A 285 -13.55 -5.58 -10.50
CA HIS A 285 -12.26 -6.24 -10.74
C HIS A 285 -12.42 -7.76 -10.88
N LEU A 286 -11.44 -8.40 -11.53
CA LEU A 286 -11.20 -9.84 -11.38
C LEU A 286 -10.31 -10.06 -10.16
N VAL A 287 -10.76 -10.91 -9.24
CA VAL A 287 -10.08 -11.23 -7.99
C VAL A 287 -9.84 -12.73 -7.89
N SER A 288 -8.68 -13.12 -7.41
CA SER A 288 -8.37 -14.49 -7.02
C SER A 288 -7.86 -14.54 -5.59
N GLU A 289 -7.91 -15.72 -4.99
CA GLU A 289 -7.35 -15.99 -3.67
C GLU A 289 -6.37 -17.16 -3.79
N VAL A 290 -5.11 -16.89 -3.46
CA VAL A 290 -4.05 -17.89 -3.39
C VAL A 290 -3.65 -18.04 -1.94
N ALA A 291 -3.76 -19.24 -1.39
CA ALA A 291 -3.42 -19.49 0.01
C ALA A 291 -2.46 -20.68 0.15
N GLY A 292 -1.71 -20.68 1.26
CA GLY A 292 -0.80 -21.78 1.59
C GLY A 292 -0.56 -21.86 3.10
N GLU A 293 -0.03 -22.98 3.55
CA GLU A 293 0.36 -23.21 4.93
C GLU A 293 1.87 -22.91 5.09
N LEU A 294 2.23 -21.97 5.94
CA LEU A 294 3.63 -21.63 6.22
C LEU A 294 4.39 -22.83 6.80
N GLN A 295 5.63 -23.00 6.39
CA GLN A 295 6.54 -23.97 7.00
C GLN A 295 6.76 -23.64 8.49
N ASN A 296 7.13 -24.64 9.27
CA ASN A 296 7.42 -24.44 10.69
C ASN A 296 8.59 -23.47 10.86
N GLY A 297 8.42 -22.46 11.71
CA GLY A 297 9.44 -21.47 12.03
C GLY A 297 9.48 -20.28 11.08
N VAL A 298 8.72 -20.27 9.98
CA VAL A 298 8.62 -19.10 9.10
C VAL A 298 7.85 -18.00 9.82
N THR A 299 8.46 -16.83 9.90
CA THR A 299 7.89 -15.63 10.53
C THR A 299 7.07 -14.81 9.53
N PRO A 300 6.17 -13.92 9.99
CA PRO A 300 5.50 -12.94 9.13
C PRO A 300 6.48 -12.06 8.33
N PHE A 301 7.65 -11.74 8.89
CA PHE A 301 8.68 -10.95 8.21
C PHE A 301 9.32 -11.74 7.05
N GLU A 302 9.62 -13.03 7.24
CA GLU A 302 10.11 -13.90 6.18
C GLU A 302 9.08 -14.13 5.09
N LEU A 303 7.80 -14.22 5.45
CA LEU A 303 6.70 -14.27 4.48
C LEU A 303 6.67 -12.99 3.63
N LEU A 304 6.74 -11.80 4.24
CA LEU A 304 6.78 -10.55 3.47
C LEU A 304 7.99 -10.53 2.54
N ARG A 305 9.21 -10.89 3.00
CA ARG A 305 10.41 -10.97 2.14
C ARG A 305 10.21 -11.87 0.93
N ALA A 306 9.56 -13.02 1.10
CA ALA A 306 9.34 -13.99 0.03
C ALA A 306 8.40 -13.44 -1.07
N CYS A 307 7.42 -12.62 -0.69
CA CYS A 307 6.41 -12.07 -1.60
C CYS A 307 6.78 -10.67 -2.14
N PHE A 308 7.75 -10.00 -1.54
CA PHE A 308 8.12 -8.61 -1.84
C PHE A 308 9.03 -8.45 -3.06
N PRO A 309 8.85 -7.37 -3.85
CA PRO A 309 7.64 -6.56 -3.93
C PRO A 309 6.51 -7.31 -4.65
N ALA A 310 5.28 -6.78 -4.57
CA ALA A 310 4.16 -7.37 -5.29
C ALA A 310 4.41 -7.40 -6.81
N GLY A 311 3.91 -8.44 -7.47
CA GLY A 311 4.08 -8.62 -8.91
C GLY A 311 3.41 -7.53 -9.75
N THR A 312 2.27 -7.05 -9.28
CA THR A 312 1.46 -5.99 -9.93
C THR A 312 2.14 -4.62 -9.98
N VAL A 313 3.22 -4.43 -9.21
CA VAL A 313 4.04 -3.20 -9.23
C VAL A 313 5.48 -3.43 -9.68
N SER A 314 5.82 -4.67 -10.05
CA SER A 314 7.14 -5.03 -10.57
C SER A 314 7.05 -5.63 -11.97
N GLY A 315 6.59 -6.84 -12.10
CA GLY A 315 6.41 -7.56 -13.37
C GLY A 315 6.79 -9.03 -13.28
N ALA A 316 6.81 -9.70 -14.41
CA ALA A 316 7.06 -11.13 -14.53
C ALA A 316 8.01 -11.44 -15.70
N PRO A 317 9.10 -12.23 -15.47
CA PRO A 317 9.63 -12.72 -14.19
C PRO A 317 10.13 -11.59 -13.27
N LYS A 318 9.83 -11.69 -11.96
CA LYS A 318 9.97 -10.61 -10.97
C LYS A 318 11.37 -9.98 -10.93
N VAL A 319 12.42 -10.79 -10.77
CA VAL A 319 13.80 -10.28 -10.62
C VAL A 319 14.24 -9.53 -11.89
N ARG A 320 13.97 -10.10 -13.08
CA ARG A 320 14.33 -9.44 -14.33
C ARG A 320 13.55 -8.14 -14.55
N ALA A 321 12.27 -8.13 -14.23
CA ALA A 321 11.45 -6.92 -14.28
C ALA A 321 12.02 -5.81 -13.38
N MET A 322 12.44 -6.13 -12.14
CA MET A 322 13.06 -5.16 -11.23
C MET A 322 14.40 -4.61 -11.75
N GLN A 323 15.20 -5.43 -12.43
CA GLN A 323 16.43 -4.97 -13.08
C GLN A 323 16.13 -3.96 -14.21
N ILE A 324 15.13 -4.26 -15.04
CA ILE A 324 14.68 -3.37 -16.13
C ILE A 324 14.10 -2.06 -15.56
N ILE A 325 13.31 -2.13 -14.49
CA ILE A 325 12.79 -0.94 -13.79
C ILE A 325 13.94 -0.02 -13.37
N SER A 326 14.96 -0.58 -12.74
CA SER A 326 16.13 0.19 -12.30
C SER A 326 16.87 0.85 -13.48
N GLU A 327 17.02 0.14 -14.60
CA GLU A 327 17.65 0.65 -15.81
C GLU A 327 16.86 1.81 -16.44
N LEU A 328 15.52 1.66 -16.51
CA LEU A 328 14.67 2.58 -17.26
C LEU A 328 14.24 3.79 -16.43
N GLU A 329 13.90 3.60 -15.16
CA GLU A 329 13.45 4.71 -14.30
C GLU A 329 14.60 5.63 -13.86
N ARG A 330 15.77 5.07 -13.62
CA ARG A 330 17.01 5.79 -13.22
C ARG A 330 16.91 6.59 -11.93
N TYR A 331 15.89 6.31 -11.11
CA TYR A 331 15.75 6.83 -9.74
C TYR A 331 15.14 5.76 -8.84
N ARG A 332 15.39 5.87 -7.54
CA ARG A 332 14.83 4.98 -6.54
C ARG A 332 13.36 5.29 -6.33
N ARG A 333 12.56 4.25 -6.19
CA ARG A 333 11.13 4.39 -5.93
C ARG A 333 10.79 4.84 -4.51
N GLY A 334 11.71 4.61 -3.55
CA GLY A 334 11.45 4.90 -2.15
C GLY A 334 10.27 4.10 -1.61
N ILE A 335 9.24 4.79 -1.13
CA ILE A 335 8.05 4.18 -0.53
C ILE A 335 7.13 3.56 -1.58
N TYR A 336 7.02 4.18 -2.76
CA TYR A 336 6.12 3.70 -3.82
C TYR A 336 6.41 2.27 -4.22
N ALA A 337 5.37 1.46 -4.41
CA ALA A 337 5.44 0.04 -4.72
C ALA A 337 6.05 -0.83 -3.59
N GLY A 338 6.24 -0.27 -2.41
CA GLY A 338 6.58 -0.97 -1.19
C GLY A 338 5.38 -1.60 -0.50
N ALA A 339 5.51 -1.91 0.78
CA ALA A 339 4.45 -2.47 1.62
C ALA A 339 4.15 -1.55 2.82
N VAL A 340 2.88 -1.44 3.18
CA VAL A 340 2.42 -0.75 4.40
C VAL A 340 1.51 -1.68 5.17
N GLY A 341 1.69 -1.77 6.49
CA GLY A 341 0.82 -2.63 7.29
C GLY A 341 1.30 -2.84 8.72
N TYR A 342 0.78 -3.89 9.33
CA TYR A 342 1.06 -4.25 10.70
C TYR A 342 1.58 -5.68 10.84
N PHE A 343 2.32 -5.90 11.92
CA PHE A 343 2.81 -7.21 12.35
C PHE A 343 2.48 -7.39 13.83
N LEU A 344 1.80 -8.49 14.15
CA LEU A 344 1.47 -8.93 15.51
C LEU A 344 2.12 -10.29 15.75
N PRO A 345 3.42 -10.34 16.13
CA PRO A 345 4.17 -11.59 16.22
C PRO A 345 3.58 -12.60 17.21
N GLU A 346 2.99 -12.14 18.31
CA GLU A 346 2.40 -13.00 19.34
C GLU A 346 1.27 -13.92 18.79
N THR A 347 0.52 -13.41 17.82
CA THR A 347 -0.58 -14.15 17.16
C THR A 347 -0.21 -14.65 15.78
N ALA A 348 1.03 -14.40 15.34
CA ALA A 348 1.49 -14.62 13.98
C ALA A 348 0.52 -14.00 12.93
N GLU A 349 0.02 -12.82 13.22
CA GLU A 349 -0.84 -12.04 12.32
C GLU A 349 0.00 -10.96 11.63
N MET A 350 -0.21 -10.81 10.34
CA MET A 350 0.32 -9.72 9.53
C MET A 350 -0.69 -9.43 8.42
N ASP A 351 -0.90 -8.15 8.15
CA ASP A 351 -1.62 -7.72 6.95
C ASP A 351 -0.91 -6.51 6.35
N THR A 352 -0.55 -6.61 5.07
CA THR A 352 0.21 -5.58 4.36
C THR A 352 -0.41 -5.29 3.00
N CYS A 353 -0.57 -4.03 2.68
CA CYS A 353 -0.99 -3.56 1.35
C CYS A 353 0.17 -2.98 0.57
N ILE A 354 0.02 -2.89 -0.75
CA ILE A 354 0.98 -2.24 -1.62
C ILE A 354 0.93 -0.73 -1.41
N ALA A 355 2.08 -0.07 -1.30
CA ALA A 355 2.16 1.39 -1.21
C ALA A 355 1.89 2.04 -2.59
N ILE A 356 0.64 2.00 -3.02
CA ILE A 356 0.10 2.65 -4.24
C ILE A 356 -1.11 3.50 -3.88
N ARG A 357 -1.50 4.42 -4.76
CA ARG A 357 -2.54 5.42 -4.42
C ARG A 357 -2.21 6.09 -3.08
N ALA A 358 -0.93 6.35 -2.89
CA ALA A 358 -0.35 6.90 -1.68
C ALA A 358 0.53 8.10 -2.02
N LEU A 359 0.63 9.00 -1.07
CA LEU A 359 1.57 10.11 -1.07
C LEU A 359 2.30 10.13 0.27
N TRP A 360 3.48 10.69 0.28
CA TRP A 360 4.18 10.99 1.52
C TRP A 360 4.53 12.47 1.58
N LEU A 361 4.52 13.00 2.81
CA LEU A 361 4.81 14.40 3.14
C LEU A 361 6.12 14.47 3.90
N ARG A 362 6.96 15.38 3.47
CA ARG A 362 8.15 15.80 4.20
C ARG A 362 8.46 17.24 3.87
N ASP A 363 8.81 18.04 4.87
CA ASP A 363 9.20 19.45 4.70
C ASP A 363 8.17 20.29 3.90
N GLY A 364 6.88 19.98 4.05
CA GLY A 364 5.80 20.67 3.36
C GLY A 364 5.69 20.37 1.86
N VAL A 365 6.29 19.27 1.41
CA VAL A 365 6.20 18.78 0.02
C VAL A 365 5.50 17.43 0.01
N ALA A 366 4.45 17.33 -0.80
CA ALA A 366 3.81 16.06 -1.11
C ALA A 366 4.53 15.38 -2.28
N HIS A 367 4.87 14.10 -2.11
CA HIS A 367 5.50 13.26 -3.12
C HIS A 367 4.52 12.16 -3.54
N LEU A 368 4.27 12.04 -4.82
CA LEU A 368 3.32 11.14 -5.43
C LEU A 368 4.02 10.29 -6.48
N GLN A 369 3.57 9.05 -6.65
CA GLN A 369 4.07 8.19 -7.71
C GLN A 369 2.98 7.23 -8.20
N ALA A 370 2.97 6.94 -9.50
CA ALA A 370 2.09 5.95 -10.11
C ALA A 370 2.77 5.31 -11.31
N GLY A 371 2.39 4.07 -11.62
CA GLY A 371 2.90 3.32 -12.77
C GLY A 371 1.84 2.48 -13.44
N GLY A 372 2.15 2.03 -14.64
CA GLY A 372 1.37 1.11 -15.44
C GLY A 372 2.16 -0.14 -15.82
N GLY A 373 1.47 -1.27 -15.95
CA GLY A 373 2.04 -2.53 -16.41
C GLY A 373 2.17 -2.55 -17.93
N ILE A 374 3.40 -2.56 -18.42
CA ILE A 374 3.70 -2.56 -19.85
C ILE A 374 3.74 -4.01 -20.35
N VAL A 375 2.99 -4.29 -21.40
CA VAL A 375 2.94 -5.55 -22.15
C VAL A 375 3.24 -5.32 -23.63
N ALA A 376 3.37 -6.38 -24.41
CA ALA A 376 3.76 -6.29 -25.83
C ALA A 376 2.86 -5.34 -26.65
N ASP A 377 1.56 -5.35 -26.38
CA ASP A 377 0.54 -4.58 -27.11
C ASP A 377 0.27 -3.19 -26.48
N SER A 378 0.97 -2.80 -25.42
CA SER A 378 0.80 -1.49 -24.78
C SER A 378 1.05 -0.35 -25.77
N ASP A 379 0.17 0.65 -25.76
CA ASP A 379 0.35 1.92 -26.45
C ASP A 379 1.00 2.94 -25.52
N PRO A 380 2.19 3.49 -25.83
CA PRO A 380 2.90 4.38 -24.92
C PRO A 380 2.12 5.61 -24.48
N ALA A 381 1.27 6.18 -25.38
CA ALA A 381 0.48 7.34 -25.03
C ALA A 381 -0.66 6.96 -24.07
N ALA A 382 -1.31 5.82 -24.30
CA ALA A 382 -2.35 5.29 -23.41
C ALA A 382 -1.79 4.96 -22.02
N GLU A 383 -0.62 4.33 -21.93
CA GLU A 383 0.05 4.02 -20.66
C GLU A 383 0.43 5.28 -19.87
N HIS A 384 0.86 6.33 -20.59
CA HIS A 384 1.11 7.63 -19.97
C HIS A 384 -0.16 8.23 -19.36
N GLU A 385 -1.26 8.25 -20.11
CA GLU A 385 -2.54 8.77 -19.62
C GLU A 385 -3.09 7.93 -18.45
N GLU A 386 -2.87 6.62 -18.44
CA GLU A 386 -3.24 5.76 -17.33
C GLU A 386 -2.46 6.13 -16.05
N CYS A 387 -1.15 6.35 -16.15
CA CYS A 387 -0.34 6.84 -15.02
C CYS A 387 -0.86 8.18 -14.49
N LEU A 388 -1.19 9.13 -15.39
CA LEU A 388 -1.76 10.41 -14.99
C LEU A 388 -3.14 10.25 -14.33
N ALA A 389 -3.99 9.35 -14.82
CA ALA A 389 -5.27 9.06 -14.20
C ALA A 389 -5.11 8.50 -12.78
N LYS A 390 -4.12 7.65 -12.56
CA LYS A 390 -3.79 7.13 -11.22
C LYS A 390 -3.26 8.21 -10.26
N LEU A 391 -2.49 9.19 -10.73
CA LEU A 391 -2.04 10.34 -9.94
C LEU A 391 -3.17 11.32 -9.61
N ARG A 392 -4.15 11.47 -10.50
CA ARG A 392 -5.22 12.47 -10.39
C ARG A 392 -6.03 12.36 -9.10
N ALA A 393 -6.26 11.15 -8.57
CA ALA A 393 -6.96 10.96 -7.30
C ALA A 393 -6.20 11.62 -6.13
N LEU A 394 -4.87 11.49 -6.13
CA LEU A 394 -4.00 12.10 -5.11
C LEU A 394 -3.94 13.62 -5.27
N GLU A 395 -3.84 14.12 -6.50
CA GLU A 395 -3.88 15.55 -6.81
C GLU A 395 -5.19 16.18 -6.34
N THR A 396 -6.32 15.52 -6.66
CA THR A 396 -7.66 15.95 -6.23
C THR A 396 -7.79 15.98 -4.70
N ALA A 397 -7.19 15.00 -4.01
CA ALA A 397 -7.19 14.97 -2.55
C ALA A 397 -6.41 16.15 -1.95
N ILE A 398 -5.25 16.51 -2.52
CA ILE A 398 -4.47 17.67 -2.09
C ILE A 398 -5.28 18.97 -2.32
N GLU A 399 -5.86 19.13 -3.50
CA GLU A 399 -6.68 20.31 -3.81
C GLU A 399 -7.90 20.44 -2.91
N LEU A 400 -8.56 19.32 -2.58
CA LEU A 400 -9.70 19.31 -1.68
C LEU A 400 -9.30 19.72 -0.27
N ALA A 401 -8.21 19.14 0.24
CA ALA A 401 -7.68 19.47 1.56
C ALA A 401 -7.30 20.96 1.68
N GLU A 402 -6.67 21.52 0.64
CA GLU A 402 -6.31 22.94 0.59
C GLU A 402 -7.53 23.88 0.51
N LYS A 403 -8.58 23.51 -0.24
CA LYS A 403 -9.83 24.28 -0.31
C LYS A 403 -10.61 24.26 1.01
N GLU A 404 -10.62 23.16 1.73
CA GLU A 404 -11.28 23.05 3.03
C GLU A 404 -10.58 23.92 4.10
N GLN A 405 -9.27 24.15 3.98
CA GLN A 405 -8.55 25.10 4.82
C GLN A 405 -8.99 26.56 4.61
N ASP A 406 -9.28 26.95 3.35
CA ASP A 406 -9.68 28.31 3.01
C ASP A 406 -11.11 28.63 3.46
N ALA A 407 -11.98 27.62 3.58
CA ALA A 407 -13.38 27.78 3.93
C ALA A 407 -13.67 27.84 5.46
N GLY A 408 -12.70 27.53 6.30
CA GLY A 408 -12.82 27.51 7.77
C GLY A 408 -12.03 28.61 8.43
#